data_2ae583b1b399088c7375149cfc0f1f4d
#
_entry.id   2ae583b1b399088c7375149cfc0f1f4d
#
_cell.length_a   1.000
_cell.length_b   1.000
_cell.length_c   1.000
_cell.angle_alpha   90.00
_cell.angle_beta   90.00
_cell.angle_gamma   90.00
#
_symmetry.space_group_name_H-M   'P 1'
#
loop_
_entity.id
_entity.type
_entity.pdbx_description
1 polymer ?
#
loop_
_entity_poly.entity_id
_entity_poly.type
_entity_poly.pdbx_seq_one_letter_code
_entity_poly.pdbx_strand_id
1 'polypeptide(L)'
;MPTEPIPVNEFITEVENQWTFSNVSGASKKPGFIEVTGASEPMRYNLNVNDQIIARASGPALQEIPIGKRKFGNRIYNITLEIYTQVSRQRLYDVMRELRRICHARIHSLTNFQRIQFLDFNELTNAQANVWVGTVSVQLVNTAITLET
;
A
#
# COMPACT_ATOMS: atom_id res chain seq x y z
N MET A 1 10.20 22.16 14.99
CA MET A 1 9.30 21.09 15.43
C MET A 1 9.31 19.97 14.40
N PRO A 2 9.54 18.72 14.81
CA PRO A 2 9.51 17.62 13.86
C PRO A 2 8.13 17.45 13.22
N THR A 3 8.13 17.13 11.94
CA THR A 3 6.92 16.87 11.18
C THR A 3 6.60 15.39 11.24
N GLU A 4 5.35 15.05 11.50
CA GLU A 4 4.92 13.65 11.45
C GLU A 4 4.98 13.14 10.01
N PRO A 5 5.63 12.01 9.75
CA PRO A 5 5.67 11.46 8.40
C PRO A 5 4.29 10.94 7.97
N ILE A 6 4.00 11.06 6.69
CA ILE A 6 2.77 10.51 6.11
C ILE A 6 3.09 9.11 5.57
N PRO A 7 2.59 8.04 6.21
CA PRO A 7 3.01 6.68 5.85
C PRO A 7 2.61 6.27 4.43
N VAL A 8 1.41 6.64 4.00
CA VAL A 8 0.93 6.30 2.65
C VAL A 8 1.83 6.89 1.59
N ASN A 9 2.22 8.16 1.76
CA ASN A 9 3.07 8.87 0.80
C ASN A 9 4.44 8.20 0.66
N GLU A 10 5.08 7.93 1.77
CA GLU A 10 6.41 7.32 1.76
C GLU A 10 6.36 5.90 1.19
N PHE A 11 5.35 5.11 1.57
CA PHE A 11 5.19 3.76 1.08
C PHE A 11 4.95 3.73 -0.43
N ILE A 12 4.03 4.54 -0.95
CA ILE A 12 3.71 4.57 -2.38
C ILE A 12 4.90 5.03 -3.21
N THR A 13 5.66 6.00 -2.73
CA THR A 13 6.88 6.44 -3.41
C THR A 13 7.87 5.29 -3.54
N GLU A 14 8.06 4.51 -2.47
CA GLU A 14 8.95 3.35 -2.51
C GLU A 14 8.44 2.28 -3.48
N VAL A 15 7.15 1.97 -3.45
CA VAL A 15 6.55 0.99 -4.36
C VAL A 15 6.73 1.43 -5.81
N GLU A 16 6.47 2.68 -6.11
CA GLU A 16 6.59 3.21 -7.47
C GLU A 16 8.04 3.14 -7.97
N ASN A 17 9.00 3.46 -7.11
CA ASN A 17 10.41 3.43 -7.45
C ASN A 17 10.96 2.01 -7.64
N GLN A 18 10.40 1.03 -6.93
CA GLN A 18 10.87 -0.35 -6.95
C GLN A 18 10.08 -1.24 -7.91
N TRP A 19 9.11 -0.69 -8.61
CA TRP A 19 8.25 -1.46 -9.50
C TRP A 19 9.04 -1.93 -10.71
N THR A 20 9.15 -3.26 -10.87
CA THR A 20 9.86 -3.87 -12.00
C THR A 20 8.95 -4.67 -12.92
N PHE A 21 7.76 -5.01 -12.44
CA PHE A 21 6.83 -5.87 -13.16
C PHE A 21 6.04 -5.03 -14.17
N SER A 22 6.46 -5.07 -15.44
CA SER A 22 5.86 -4.25 -16.48
C SER A 22 5.06 -5.04 -17.50
N ASN A 23 5.18 -6.37 -17.50
CA ASN A 23 4.62 -7.18 -18.58
C ASN A 23 3.78 -8.32 -18.03
N VAL A 24 2.49 -8.16 -18.08
CA VAL A 24 1.55 -9.23 -17.80
C VAL A 24 0.45 -9.18 -18.83
N SER A 25 0.22 -10.29 -19.50
CA SER A 25 -0.92 -10.46 -20.40
C SER A 25 -1.06 -9.32 -21.42
N GLY A 26 0.07 -8.87 -21.95
CA GLY A 26 0.09 -7.81 -22.96
C GLY A 26 0.13 -6.38 -22.42
N ALA A 27 -0.01 -6.19 -21.12
CA ALA A 27 0.14 -4.87 -20.52
C ALA A 27 1.62 -4.59 -20.27
N SER A 28 2.16 -3.56 -20.89
CA SER A 28 3.57 -3.25 -20.84
C SER A 28 3.92 -2.14 -19.85
N LYS A 29 2.93 -1.60 -19.14
CA LYS A 29 3.13 -0.44 -18.29
C LYS A 29 2.88 -0.78 -16.83
N LYS A 30 3.64 -0.12 -15.95
CA LYS A 30 3.34 -0.21 -14.52
C LYS A 30 2.00 0.45 -14.23
N PRO A 31 1.33 0.06 -13.12
CA PRO A 31 0.07 0.65 -12.73
C PRO A 31 0.17 2.16 -12.50
N GLY A 32 -0.94 2.86 -12.64
CA GLY A 32 -1.06 4.21 -12.14
C GLY A 32 -1.28 4.19 -10.63
N PHE A 33 -0.52 4.98 -9.91
CA PHE A 33 -0.61 5.05 -8.45
C PHE A 33 -1.34 6.33 -8.05
N ILE A 34 -2.36 6.18 -7.21
CA ILE A 34 -3.10 7.31 -6.65
C ILE A 34 -3.07 7.21 -5.13
N GLU A 35 -2.69 8.30 -4.49
CA GLU A 35 -2.82 8.44 -3.04
C GLU A 35 -4.11 9.18 -2.73
N VAL A 36 -4.92 8.63 -1.82
CA VAL A 36 -6.13 9.30 -1.34
C VAL A 36 -5.78 10.15 -0.14
N THR A 37 -5.96 11.45 -0.30
CA THR A 37 -5.60 12.42 0.74
C THR A 37 -6.77 12.81 1.65
N GLY A 38 -7.94 12.23 1.44
CA GLY A 38 -9.13 12.56 2.21
C GLY A 38 -9.84 13.83 1.77
N ALA A 39 -9.20 14.65 0.97
CA ALA A 39 -9.77 15.94 0.54
C ALA A 39 -10.50 15.82 -0.80
N SER A 40 -10.30 14.75 -1.55
CA SER A 40 -10.89 14.59 -2.88
C SER A 40 -11.11 13.13 -3.18
N GLU A 41 -12.09 12.86 -4.05
CA GLU A 41 -12.30 11.54 -4.61
C GLU A 41 -11.12 11.17 -5.51
N PRO A 42 -10.67 9.91 -5.50
CA PRO A 42 -9.61 9.47 -6.40
C PRO A 42 -10.08 9.56 -7.85
N MET A 43 -9.23 10.13 -8.71
CA MET A 43 -9.51 10.13 -10.13
C MET A 43 -9.42 8.71 -10.67
N ARG A 44 -10.41 8.34 -11.49
CA ARG A 44 -10.39 7.04 -12.14
C ARG A 44 -9.52 7.11 -13.38
N TYR A 45 -8.56 6.20 -13.47
CA TYR A 45 -7.79 6.02 -14.68
C TYR A 45 -8.61 5.27 -15.74
N ASN A 46 -8.21 5.45 -16.97
CA ASN A 46 -8.71 4.61 -18.05
C ASN A 46 -8.06 3.23 -17.92
N LEU A 47 -8.82 2.27 -17.37
CA LEU A 47 -8.32 0.91 -17.14
C LEU A 47 -8.03 0.15 -18.43
N ASN A 48 -8.46 0.64 -19.58
CA ASN A 48 -8.06 0.08 -20.86
C ASN A 48 -6.58 0.32 -21.19
N VAL A 49 -5.99 1.29 -20.51
CA VAL A 49 -4.59 1.67 -20.75
C VAL A 49 -3.68 1.18 -19.63
N ASN A 50 -4.07 1.39 -18.39
CA ASN A 50 -3.25 1.05 -17.22
C ASN A 50 -4.10 0.45 -16.13
N ASP A 51 -3.51 -0.47 -15.38
CA ASP A 51 -4.07 -0.84 -14.08
C ASP A 51 -3.95 0.35 -13.13
N GLN A 52 -4.70 0.30 -12.05
CA GLN A 52 -4.73 1.37 -11.07
C GLN A 52 -4.55 0.82 -9.68
N ILE A 53 -3.70 1.46 -8.89
CA ILE A 53 -3.53 1.16 -7.47
C ILE A 53 -3.87 2.42 -6.69
N ILE A 54 -4.88 2.33 -5.82
CA ILE A 54 -5.30 3.42 -4.96
C ILE A 54 -4.84 3.10 -3.54
N ALA A 55 -4.04 3.98 -2.97
CA ALA A 55 -3.53 3.81 -1.62
C ALA A 55 -4.18 4.79 -0.65
N ARG A 56 -4.57 4.28 0.51
CA ARG A 56 -5.16 5.11 1.56
C ARG A 56 -4.75 4.61 2.93
N ALA A 57 -4.71 5.51 3.91
CA ALA A 57 -4.64 5.10 5.29
C ALA A 57 -5.94 4.39 5.66
N SER A 58 -5.84 3.26 6.34
CA SER A 58 -7.01 2.52 6.81
C SER A 58 -7.10 2.60 8.32
N GLY A 59 -8.31 2.60 8.82
CA GLY A 59 -8.55 2.84 10.23
C GLY A 59 -8.29 1.64 11.12
N PRO A 60 -7.60 1.80 12.24
CA PRO A 60 -6.98 3.07 12.61
C PRO A 60 -5.73 3.35 11.79
N ALA A 61 -5.57 4.61 11.36
CA ALA A 61 -4.40 4.99 10.57
C ALA A 61 -3.10 4.85 11.35
N LEU A 62 -3.18 5.09 12.64
CA LEU A 62 -2.07 4.96 13.58
C LEU A 62 -2.55 4.27 14.84
N GLN A 63 -1.81 3.26 15.29
CA GLN A 63 -2.02 2.63 16.59
C GLN A 63 -0.73 2.68 17.39
N GLU A 64 -0.86 2.98 18.68
CA GLU A 64 0.25 2.90 19.61
C GLU A 64 -0.04 1.80 20.63
N ILE A 65 0.96 0.95 20.85
CA ILE A 65 0.87 -0.16 21.81
C ILE A 65 1.95 0.07 22.86
N PRO A 66 1.60 0.64 24.03
CA PRO A 66 2.57 0.85 25.10
C PRO A 66 3.09 -0.48 25.65
N ILE A 67 4.36 -0.50 26.04
CA ILE A 67 4.99 -1.64 26.66
C ILE A 67 5.44 -1.23 28.07
N GLY A 68 4.89 -1.88 29.08
CA GLY A 68 5.22 -1.60 30.47
C GLY A 68 4.72 -0.25 30.95
N LYS A 69 5.38 0.33 31.95
CA LYS A 69 4.97 1.59 32.59
C LYS A 69 5.67 2.82 32.05
N ARG A 70 6.54 2.66 31.04
CA ARG A 70 7.30 3.75 30.47
C ARG A 70 6.64 4.25 29.18
N LYS A 71 6.97 5.46 28.77
CA LYS A 71 6.51 6.04 27.50
C LYS A 71 7.28 5.40 26.34
N PHE A 72 7.08 4.13 26.15
CA PHE A 72 7.84 3.27 25.28
C PHE A 72 6.90 2.24 24.69
N GLY A 73 7.06 1.91 23.44
CA GLY A 73 6.20 0.94 22.80
C GLY A 73 6.36 0.87 21.29
N ASN A 74 5.31 0.45 20.64
CA ASN A 74 5.28 0.26 19.20
C ASN A 74 4.27 1.21 18.57
N ARG A 75 4.57 1.68 17.35
CA ARG A 75 3.62 2.37 16.48
C ARG A 75 3.37 1.54 15.25
N ILE A 76 2.11 1.42 14.88
CA ILE A 76 1.67 0.67 13.71
C ILE A 76 0.83 1.59 12.86
N TYR A 77 1.18 1.69 11.57
CA TYR A 77 0.46 2.49 10.59
C TYR A 77 -0.19 1.55 9.59
N ASN A 78 -1.49 1.68 9.40
CA ASN A 78 -2.25 0.78 8.53
C ASN A 78 -2.52 1.44 7.18
N ILE A 79 -2.23 0.71 6.11
CA ILE A 79 -2.44 1.16 4.74
C ILE A 79 -3.24 0.10 4.00
N THR A 80 -4.22 0.54 3.22
CA THR A 80 -4.95 -0.31 2.30
C THR A 80 -4.67 0.10 0.87
N LEU A 81 -4.35 -0.87 0.02
CA LEU A 81 -4.15 -0.67 -1.40
C LEU A 81 -5.30 -1.35 -2.15
N GLU A 82 -5.98 -0.61 -2.99
CA GLU A 82 -7.01 -1.16 -3.87
C GLU A 82 -6.43 -1.29 -5.28
N ILE A 83 -6.51 -2.50 -5.84
CA ILE A 83 -6.00 -2.81 -7.17
C ILE A 83 -7.17 -2.96 -8.12
N TYR A 84 -7.13 -2.26 -9.23
CA TYR A 84 -8.14 -2.33 -10.29
C TYR A 84 -7.49 -2.69 -11.60
N THR A 85 -8.02 -3.70 -12.29
CA THR A 85 -7.53 -4.10 -13.60
C THR A 85 -8.67 -4.56 -14.49
N GLN A 86 -8.56 -4.31 -15.81
CA GLN A 86 -9.46 -4.82 -16.82
C GLN A 86 -8.80 -5.89 -17.69
N VAL A 87 -7.54 -6.21 -17.45
CA VAL A 87 -6.81 -7.15 -18.29
C VAL A 87 -7.28 -8.59 -18.06
N SER A 88 -7.16 -9.07 -16.82
CA SER A 88 -7.58 -10.43 -16.46
C SER A 88 -7.50 -10.61 -14.94
N ARG A 89 -8.11 -11.70 -14.46
CA ARG A 89 -7.98 -12.09 -13.06
C ARG A 89 -6.52 -12.42 -12.73
N GLN A 90 -5.82 -13.05 -13.65
CA GLN A 90 -4.40 -13.35 -13.47
C GLN A 90 -3.57 -12.09 -13.30
N ARG A 91 -3.90 -11.02 -14.03
CA ARG A 91 -3.23 -9.73 -13.89
C ARG A 91 -3.37 -9.19 -12.47
N LEU A 92 -4.57 -9.31 -11.87
CA LEU A 92 -4.80 -8.89 -10.49
C LEU A 92 -3.84 -9.59 -9.52
N TYR A 93 -3.70 -10.91 -9.66
CA TYR A 93 -2.79 -11.67 -8.80
C TYR A 93 -1.32 -11.35 -9.06
N ASP A 94 -0.97 -11.06 -10.30
CA ASP A 94 0.39 -10.70 -10.65
C ASP A 94 0.78 -9.33 -10.09
N VAL A 95 -0.13 -8.38 -10.10
CA VAL A 95 0.07 -7.08 -9.47
C VAL A 95 0.23 -7.25 -7.94
N MET A 96 -0.63 -8.06 -7.33
CA MET A 96 -0.51 -8.38 -5.91
C MET A 96 0.84 -9.01 -5.59
N ARG A 97 1.30 -9.93 -6.43
CA ARG A 97 2.59 -10.59 -6.24
C ARG A 97 3.74 -9.59 -6.27
N GLU A 98 3.70 -8.62 -7.18
CA GLU A 98 4.73 -7.59 -7.25
C GLU A 98 4.71 -6.70 -6.01
N LEU A 99 3.53 -6.31 -5.52
CA LEU A 99 3.42 -5.56 -4.28
C LEU A 99 4.03 -6.34 -3.10
N ARG A 100 3.71 -7.63 -3.01
CA ARG A 100 4.26 -8.50 -1.96
C ARG A 100 5.79 -8.61 -2.08
N ARG A 101 6.30 -8.76 -3.31
CA ARG A 101 7.74 -8.82 -3.54
C ARG A 101 8.42 -7.55 -3.04
N ILE A 102 7.87 -6.39 -3.37
CA ILE A 102 8.44 -5.11 -2.95
C ILE A 102 8.42 -4.99 -1.43
N CYS A 103 7.31 -5.36 -0.78
CA CYS A 103 7.22 -5.32 0.68
C CYS A 103 8.30 -6.18 1.32
N HIS A 104 8.56 -7.37 0.77
CA HIS A 104 9.57 -8.26 1.32
C HIS A 104 11.00 -7.80 0.99
N ALA A 105 11.24 -7.34 -0.22
CA ALA A 105 12.56 -6.91 -0.64
C ALA A 105 13.01 -5.62 0.04
N ARG A 106 12.06 -4.74 0.34
CA ARG A 106 12.33 -3.41 0.89
C ARG A 106 11.85 -3.28 2.33
N ILE A 107 11.80 -4.39 3.03
CA ILE A 107 11.20 -4.48 4.37
C ILE A 107 11.76 -3.48 5.38
N HIS A 108 13.04 -3.10 5.27
CA HIS A 108 13.72 -2.16 6.16
C HIS A 108 14.19 -0.89 5.46
N SER A 109 13.65 -0.57 4.29
CA SER A 109 14.24 0.48 3.44
C SER A 109 13.58 1.85 3.57
N LEU A 110 12.48 1.97 4.29
CA LEU A 110 11.84 3.26 4.48
C LEU A 110 12.59 4.11 5.51
N THR A 111 12.60 5.42 5.30
CA THR A 111 13.35 6.34 6.15
C THR A 111 12.73 6.49 7.54
N ASN A 112 11.40 6.61 7.60
CA ASN A 112 10.70 6.92 8.86
C ASN A 112 10.05 5.71 9.49
N PHE A 113 10.14 4.54 8.88
CA PHE A 113 9.50 3.32 9.36
C PHE A 113 10.49 2.18 9.35
N GLN A 114 10.52 1.42 10.45
CA GLN A 114 11.51 0.35 10.63
C GLN A 114 11.21 -0.86 9.76
N ARG A 115 9.92 -1.14 9.52
CA ARG A 115 9.56 -2.37 8.84
C ARG A 115 8.26 -2.22 8.06
N ILE A 116 8.21 -2.85 6.89
CA ILE A 116 7.00 -3.02 6.10
C ILE A 116 6.48 -4.43 6.32
N GLN A 117 5.17 -4.59 6.56
CA GLN A 117 4.54 -5.91 6.66
C GLN A 117 3.43 -6.02 5.63
N PHE A 118 3.53 -7.02 4.76
CA PHE A 118 2.43 -7.43 3.90
C PHE A 118 1.52 -8.35 4.74
N LEU A 119 0.27 -7.97 4.93
CA LEU A 119 -0.62 -8.73 5.80
C LEU A 119 -1.50 -9.69 5.03
N ASP A 120 -2.28 -9.20 4.09
CA ASP A 120 -3.25 -10.02 3.38
C ASP A 120 -3.62 -9.43 2.02
N PHE A 121 -4.31 -10.24 1.24
CA PHE A 121 -4.92 -9.86 -0.02
C PHE A 121 -6.32 -10.45 -0.07
N ASN A 122 -7.30 -9.61 -0.42
CA ASN A 122 -8.67 -10.05 -0.60
C ASN A 122 -9.12 -9.74 -2.02
N GLU A 123 -9.55 -10.76 -2.75
CA GLU A 123 -10.19 -10.59 -4.04
C GLU A 123 -11.64 -10.19 -3.82
N LEU A 124 -12.06 -9.08 -4.42
CA LEU A 124 -13.41 -8.58 -4.25
C LEU A 124 -14.27 -8.93 -5.45
N THR A 125 -15.53 -9.26 -5.18
CA THR A 125 -16.52 -9.41 -6.22
C THR A 125 -16.93 -8.03 -6.71
N ASN A 126 -16.79 -7.79 -8.02
CA ASN A 126 -17.17 -6.52 -8.61
C ASN A 126 -18.47 -6.69 -9.43
N ALA A 127 -19.39 -5.77 -9.25
CA ALA A 127 -20.65 -5.76 -10.00
C ALA A 127 -20.47 -5.33 -11.46
N GLN A 128 -19.35 -4.70 -11.81
CA GLN A 128 -19.06 -4.29 -13.18
C GLN A 128 -18.38 -5.42 -13.95
N ALA A 129 -18.83 -5.68 -15.16
CA ALA A 129 -18.22 -6.67 -16.02
C ALA A 129 -16.80 -6.25 -16.41
N ASN A 130 -15.89 -7.23 -16.49
CA ASN A 130 -14.52 -7.07 -16.97
C ASN A 130 -13.63 -6.19 -16.08
N VAL A 131 -13.99 -5.98 -14.83
CA VAL A 131 -13.14 -5.30 -13.87
C VAL A 131 -12.86 -6.24 -12.70
N TRP A 132 -11.60 -6.51 -12.45
CA TRP A 132 -11.17 -7.30 -11.31
C TRP A 132 -10.58 -6.37 -10.26
N VAL A 133 -11.02 -6.56 -9.02
CA VAL A 133 -10.65 -5.69 -7.90
C VAL A 133 -10.13 -6.54 -6.76
N GLY A 134 -9.06 -6.07 -6.13
CA GLY A 134 -8.54 -6.69 -4.92
C GLY A 134 -8.04 -5.63 -3.96
N THR A 135 -7.96 -6.00 -2.69
CA THR A 135 -7.39 -5.14 -1.66
C THR A 135 -6.19 -5.83 -1.00
N VAL A 136 -5.15 -5.05 -0.77
CA VAL A 136 -3.95 -5.47 -0.05
C VAL A 136 -3.86 -4.65 1.22
N SER A 137 -3.65 -5.32 2.35
CA SER A 137 -3.42 -4.66 3.63
C SER A 137 -1.94 -4.70 3.98
N VAL A 138 -1.37 -3.54 4.29
CA VAL A 138 0.02 -3.38 4.63
C VAL A 138 0.13 -2.60 5.93
N GLN A 139 1.10 -2.96 6.75
CA GLN A 139 1.44 -2.20 7.95
C GLN A 139 2.87 -1.69 7.86
N LEU A 140 3.06 -0.44 8.28
CA LEU A 140 4.39 0.10 8.56
C LEU A 140 4.55 0.13 10.07
N VAL A 141 5.65 -0.40 10.56
CA VAL A 141 5.82 -0.66 12.00
C VAL A 141 7.10 -0.03 12.50
N ASN A 142 6.98 0.68 13.62
CA ASN A 142 8.10 1.11 14.44
C ASN A 142 7.97 0.46 15.82
N THR A 143 8.96 -0.34 16.17
CA THR A 143 8.97 -1.08 17.44
C THR A 143 10.00 -0.53 18.40
N ALA A 144 9.73 -0.70 19.69
CA ALA A 144 10.65 -0.35 20.77
C ALA A 144 11.12 1.11 20.70
N ILE A 145 10.17 2.02 20.48
CA ILE A 145 10.44 3.46 20.36
C ILE A 145 9.88 4.22 21.56
N THR A 146 10.38 5.43 21.75
CA THR A 146 9.79 6.37 22.70
C THR A 146 8.52 6.94 22.09
N LEU A 147 7.38 6.73 22.77
CA LEU A 147 6.08 7.17 22.26
C LEU A 147 5.86 8.66 22.42
N GLU A 148 6.51 9.26 23.39
CA GLU A 148 6.44 10.70 23.62
C GLU A 148 7.58 11.41 22.93
N THR A 149 7.26 12.47 22.24
CA THR A 149 8.26 13.32 21.58
C THR A 149 8.11 14.75 22.01
#